data_1338fb5932b7715a0d8ae96139f2b559
#
_entry.id   1338fb5932b7715a0d8ae96139f2b559
#
_cell.length_a   1.000
_cell.length_b   1.000
_cell.length_c   1.000
_cell.angle_alpha   90.00
_cell.angle_beta   90.00
_cell.angle_gamma   90.00
#
_symmetry.space_group_name_H-M   'P 1'
#
loop_
_entity.id
_entity.type
_entity.pdbx_description
1 polymer ?
#
loop_
_entity_poly.entity_id
_entity_poly.type
_entity_poly.pdbx_seq_one_letter_code
_entity_poly.pdbx_strand_id
1 'polypeptide(L)'
;MRDVEVTCKNCNQIFVIRQSEQEYFSVRKRPLPKYCPICRKVHYAKQAQERKQKENQEWQKKKAEDVKRYYSALKDLEGQFDIIPLEHVVPDPKEKILYIIGNGFDLMHGVRSSYHDFGNTIGKHSHIRFVLENYLESDDLWADFEGALATMNVEAMSQPFVLDTLLDAMDAYDEDAQAADFFAAAEMAAAPAMELSVELMDRFTKWINSLQVYTDCRPLKSIIQTGDFLERKFLDFNYTEFIEELYGVPESDVCYIHGCRRMNKGAPADKLVLGHQPQASDSQFDFEENWKGINLSGNRMQMIYDAQQVALREIVEADDSLTKHCDKIIDAHKNFFESLSEIDKVITIGHSLYPVDWDYFAEVIRQNKDSKRLHWYFGCFGNGDLERIQNFILRFDISADRVHIFRTDTISVTLNQENAGAVKTSGQQNKSITPEKQSEREKVIGVSENGRWRVCTCGNIVQLKDDKETVILSRIFSHVMNGAVFVDDQICFWVMRGIDKGVFFLRQIDGEWTYLGELEGIPNQGVITKLLHRILIDEGRAVFVYQSRVRGYSLLDGALVSNMAVRHAPERRYMGRDFTQKFQRIYKGDFY
;
A
#
# COMPACT_ATOMS: atom_id res chain seq x y z
N MET A 1 -9.95 20.33 -27.34
CA MET A 1 -10.06 21.63 -26.58
C MET A 1 -8.67 22.23 -26.55
N ARG A 2 -8.52 23.55 -26.46
CA ARG A 2 -7.19 24.18 -26.28
C ARG A 2 -6.91 24.35 -24.79
N ASP A 3 -5.65 24.50 -24.42
CA ASP A 3 -5.27 24.91 -23.08
C ASP A 3 -5.96 26.20 -22.66
N VAL A 4 -6.33 26.32 -21.38
CA VAL A 4 -7.01 27.50 -20.84
C VAL A 4 -6.10 28.20 -19.84
N GLU A 5 -5.86 29.50 -20.08
CA GLU A 5 -5.16 30.35 -19.13
C GLU A 5 -6.14 30.96 -18.14
N VAL A 6 -5.84 30.84 -16.87
CA VAL A 6 -6.67 31.32 -15.76
C VAL A 6 -5.84 32.16 -14.80
N THR A 7 -6.38 33.33 -14.42
CA THR A 7 -5.77 34.14 -13.37
C THR A 7 -6.14 33.57 -11.98
N CYS A 8 -5.13 33.27 -11.17
CA CYS A 8 -5.31 32.74 -9.83
C CYS A 8 -6.00 33.76 -8.91
N LYS A 9 -7.10 33.37 -8.28
CA LYS A 9 -7.85 34.26 -7.36
C LYS A 9 -7.08 34.65 -6.08
N ASN A 10 -5.98 33.94 -5.74
CA ASN A 10 -5.23 34.20 -4.53
C ASN A 10 -3.93 34.98 -4.78
N CYS A 11 -3.17 34.68 -5.82
CA CYS A 11 -1.88 35.32 -6.08
C CYS A 11 -1.85 36.16 -7.38
N ASN A 12 -2.95 36.25 -8.10
CA ASN A 12 -3.12 36.98 -9.36
C ASN A 12 -2.17 36.55 -10.50
N GLN A 13 -1.44 35.45 -10.36
CA GLN A 13 -0.60 34.92 -11.43
C GLN A 13 -1.42 34.08 -12.41
N ILE A 14 -1.02 34.12 -13.69
CA ILE A 14 -1.63 33.28 -14.72
C ILE A 14 -1.13 31.85 -14.56
N PHE A 15 -2.04 30.88 -14.58
CA PHE A 15 -1.73 29.46 -14.65
C PHE A 15 -2.49 28.77 -15.78
N VAL A 16 -1.93 27.70 -16.29
CA VAL A 16 -2.46 26.94 -17.42
C VAL A 16 -3.22 25.72 -16.90
N ILE A 17 -4.43 25.52 -17.40
CA ILE A 17 -5.20 24.29 -17.26
C ILE A 17 -5.12 23.57 -18.60
N ARG A 18 -4.36 22.48 -18.64
CA ARG A 18 -4.13 21.67 -19.83
C ARG A 18 -5.42 21.02 -20.32
N GLN A 19 -5.47 20.64 -21.58
CA GLN A 19 -6.59 19.90 -22.15
C GLN A 19 -6.89 18.62 -21.34
N SER A 20 -5.89 17.83 -21.02
CA SER A 20 -6.04 16.62 -20.20
C SER A 20 -6.60 16.89 -18.79
N GLU A 21 -6.20 18.01 -18.16
CA GLU A 21 -6.76 18.42 -16.88
C GLU A 21 -8.23 18.88 -17.04
N GLN A 22 -8.58 19.57 -18.11
CA GLN A 22 -9.97 19.96 -18.38
C GLN A 22 -10.87 18.73 -18.55
N GLU A 23 -10.41 17.72 -19.28
CA GLU A 23 -11.09 16.42 -19.44
C GLU A 23 -11.29 15.72 -18.10
N TYR A 24 -10.24 15.67 -17.26
CA TYR A 24 -10.33 15.13 -15.91
C TYR A 24 -11.41 15.79 -15.04
N PHE A 25 -11.52 17.13 -15.08
CA PHE A 25 -12.55 17.85 -14.35
C PHE A 25 -13.95 17.67 -14.96
N SER A 26 -14.05 17.62 -16.29
CA SER A 26 -15.29 17.41 -17.03
C SER A 26 -15.91 16.05 -16.75
N VAL A 27 -15.12 14.96 -16.86
CA VAL A 27 -15.58 13.59 -16.59
C VAL A 27 -16.11 13.46 -15.15
N ARG A 28 -15.51 14.14 -14.19
CA ARG A 28 -15.93 14.13 -12.78
C ARG A 28 -16.97 15.17 -12.43
N LYS A 29 -17.54 15.87 -13.42
CA LYS A 29 -18.53 16.96 -13.25
C LYS A 29 -18.06 18.01 -12.23
N ARG A 30 -16.76 18.31 -12.19
CA ARG A 30 -16.18 19.29 -11.27
C ARG A 30 -15.86 20.59 -12.02
N PRO A 31 -16.05 21.76 -11.39
CA PRO A 31 -15.66 23.04 -12.01
C PRO A 31 -14.14 23.13 -12.14
N LEU A 32 -13.68 23.87 -13.16
CA LEU A 32 -12.27 24.17 -13.33
C LEU A 32 -11.69 24.91 -12.12
N PRO A 33 -10.43 24.67 -11.77
CA PRO A 33 -9.80 25.27 -10.62
C PRO A 33 -9.68 26.81 -10.75
N LYS A 34 -10.00 27.51 -9.67
CA LYS A 34 -9.90 28.98 -9.56
C LYS A 34 -8.57 29.45 -8.97
N TYR A 35 -7.75 28.53 -8.47
CA TYR A 35 -6.46 28.78 -7.82
C TYR A 35 -5.36 28.04 -8.57
N CYS A 36 -4.21 28.67 -8.71
CA CYS A 36 -3.03 28.01 -9.31
C CYS A 36 -2.59 26.80 -8.44
N PRO A 37 -1.82 25.86 -9.00
CA PRO A 37 -1.37 24.65 -8.28
C PRO A 37 -0.75 24.93 -6.92
N ILE A 38 0.08 25.98 -6.80
CA ILE A 38 0.74 26.37 -5.54
C ILE A 38 -0.30 26.81 -4.50
N CYS A 39 -1.18 27.76 -4.84
CA CYS A 39 -2.20 28.25 -3.93
C CYS A 39 -3.23 27.17 -3.59
N ARG A 40 -3.55 26.30 -4.52
CA ARG A 40 -4.43 25.14 -4.33
C ARG A 40 -3.83 24.14 -3.34
N LYS A 41 -2.52 23.85 -3.45
CA LYS A 41 -1.79 22.98 -2.51
C LYS A 41 -1.87 23.49 -1.07
N VAL A 42 -1.63 24.80 -0.87
CA VAL A 42 -1.76 25.44 0.45
C VAL A 42 -3.19 25.37 0.98
N HIS A 43 -4.18 25.66 0.14
CA HIS A 43 -5.59 25.59 0.51
C HIS A 43 -6.03 24.17 0.91
N TYR A 44 -5.63 23.16 0.13
CA TYR A 44 -5.94 21.77 0.47
C TYR A 44 -5.19 21.27 1.70
N ALA A 45 -3.94 21.70 1.92
CA ALA A 45 -3.20 21.37 3.13
C ALA A 45 -3.92 21.90 4.38
N LYS A 46 -4.43 23.15 4.34
CA LYS A 46 -5.21 23.72 5.42
C LYS A 46 -6.52 22.95 5.67
N GLN A 47 -7.27 22.66 4.62
CA GLN A 47 -8.50 21.86 4.73
C GLN A 47 -8.24 20.45 5.26
N ALA A 48 -7.16 19.81 4.80
CA ALA A 48 -6.77 18.50 5.30
C ALA A 48 -6.40 18.52 6.80
N GLN A 49 -5.74 19.59 7.25
CA GLN A 49 -5.42 19.78 8.66
C GLN A 49 -6.69 20.00 9.52
N GLU A 50 -7.61 20.83 9.05
CA GLU A 50 -8.90 21.08 9.72
C GLU A 50 -9.74 19.79 9.79
N ARG A 51 -9.79 19.01 8.69
CA ARG A 51 -10.45 17.71 8.68
C ARG A 51 -9.84 16.74 9.67
N LYS A 52 -8.50 16.62 9.68
CA LYS A 52 -7.77 15.75 10.60
C LYS A 52 -7.99 16.15 12.07
N GLN A 53 -8.09 17.45 12.37
CA GLN A 53 -8.41 17.92 13.71
C GLN A 53 -9.84 17.51 14.12
N LYS A 54 -10.81 17.65 13.22
CA LYS A 54 -12.19 17.24 13.45
C LYS A 54 -12.30 15.72 13.65
N GLU A 55 -11.69 14.94 12.76
CA GLU A 55 -11.62 13.48 12.87
C GLU A 55 -11.00 13.05 14.21
N ASN A 56 -9.93 13.71 14.65
CA ASN A 56 -9.30 13.42 15.95
C ASN A 56 -10.23 13.74 17.13
N GLN A 57 -10.99 14.85 17.07
CA GLN A 57 -11.97 15.20 18.12
C GLN A 57 -13.12 14.17 18.17
N GLU A 58 -13.63 13.76 17.02
CA GLU A 58 -14.68 12.73 16.91
C GLU A 58 -14.16 11.38 17.44
N TRP A 59 -12.92 11.02 17.10
CA TRP A 59 -12.27 9.81 17.60
C TRP A 59 -12.10 9.83 19.13
N GLN A 60 -11.65 10.96 19.72
CA GLN A 60 -11.52 11.11 21.18
C GLN A 60 -12.88 10.96 21.88
N LYS A 61 -13.94 11.54 21.28
CA LYS A 61 -15.30 11.40 21.81
C LYS A 61 -15.76 9.96 21.77
N LYS A 62 -15.59 9.27 20.63
CA LYS A 62 -15.94 7.86 20.46
C LYS A 62 -15.20 6.99 21.47
N LYS A 63 -13.89 7.20 21.62
CA LYS A 63 -13.06 6.47 22.60
C LYS A 63 -13.56 6.67 24.04
N ALA A 64 -13.95 7.89 24.42
CA ALA A 64 -14.50 8.14 25.75
C ALA A 64 -15.86 7.46 25.97
N GLU A 65 -16.70 7.35 24.94
CA GLU A 65 -17.96 6.61 24.97
C GLU A 65 -17.71 5.10 25.07
N ASP A 66 -16.75 4.56 24.35
CA ASP A 66 -16.38 3.14 24.40
C ASP A 66 -15.84 2.76 25.78
N VAL A 67 -15.02 3.60 26.39
CA VAL A 67 -14.56 3.39 27.77
C VAL A 67 -15.74 3.34 28.74
N LYS A 68 -16.73 4.22 28.61
CA LYS A 68 -17.93 4.18 29.46
C LYS A 68 -18.75 2.89 29.27
N ARG A 69 -18.92 2.46 28.02
CA ARG A 69 -19.59 1.18 27.70
C ARG A 69 -18.86 0.01 28.33
N TYR A 70 -17.53 -0.02 28.22
CA TYR A 70 -16.70 -1.07 28.80
C TYR A 70 -16.93 -1.23 30.30
N TYR A 71 -16.85 -0.12 31.06
CA TYR A 71 -17.09 -0.19 32.51
C TYR A 71 -18.54 -0.55 32.87
N SER A 72 -19.52 -0.14 32.06
CA SER A 72 -20.90 -0.56 32.26
C SER A 72 -21.05 -2.06 32.03
N ALA A 73 -20.52 -2.57 30.92
CA ALA A 73 -20.58 -4.00 30.56
C ALA A 73 -19.88 -4.88 31.60
N LEU A 74 -18.70 -4.47 32.09
CA LEU A 74 -18.02 -5.17 33.17
C LEU A 74 -18.91 -5.32 34.42
N LYS A 75 -19.58 -4.23 34.83
CA LYS A 75 -20.48 -4.24 35.97
C LYS A 75 -21.69 -5.16 35.76
N ASP A 76 -22.21 -5.22 34.56
CA ASP A 76 -23.33 -6.09 34.21
C ASP A 76 -22.92 -7.58 34.23
N LEU A 77 -21.62 -7.87 34.04
CA LEU A 77 -21.07 -9.23 34.05
C LEU A 77 -20.61 -9.69 35.44
N GLU A 78 -20.45 -8.79 36.43
CA GLU A 78 -20.01 -9.12 37.80
C GLU A 78 -20.91 -10.17 38.50
N GLY A 79 -22.14 -10.37 38.05
CA GLY A 79 -23.03 -11.42 38.58
C GLY A 79 -22.99 -12.75 37.82
N GLN A 80 -22.36 -12.78 36.64
CA GLN A 80 -22.27 -13.92 35.76
C GLN A 80 -20.89 -14.57 35.77
N PHE A 81 -19.82 -13.78 35.80
CA PHE A 81 -18.44 -14.23 35.80
C PHE A 81 -17.66 -13.64 36.98
N ASP A 82 -16.58 -14.32 37.35
CA ASP A 82 -15.64 -13.82 38.35
C ASP A 82 -14.71 -12.78 37.72
N ILE A 83 -14.94 -11.49 38.05
CA ILE A 83 -14.12 -10.36 37.56
C ILE A 83 -13.10 -10.00 38.62
N ILE A 84 -11.84 -10.34 38.36
CA ILE A 84 -10.75 -10.20 39.33
C ILE A 84 -9.75 -9.10 38.94
N PRO A 85 -9.16 -8.41 39.91
CA PRO A 85 -8.02 -7.54 39.67
C PRO A 85 -6.80 -8.32 39.14
N LEU A 86 -5.97 -7.66 38.32
CA LEU A 86 -4.77 -8.24 37.74
C LEU A 86 -3.84 -8.85 38.80
N GLU A 87 -3.68 -8.18 39.93
CA GLU A 87 -2.84 -8.59 41.05
C GLU A 87 -3.32 -9.88 41.77
N HIS A 88 -4.58 -10.26 41.54
CA HIS A 88 -5.14 -11.49 42.11
C HIS A 88 -4.96 -12.69 41.18
N VAL A 89 -4.49 -12.50 39.95
CA VAL A 89 -4.10 -13.58 39.05
C VAL A 89 -2.72 -14.09 39.44
N VAL A 90 -2.66 -14.83 40.53
CA VAL A 90 -1.38 -15.40 41.05
C VAL A 90 -1.35 -16.90 40.75
N PRO A 91 -0.43 -17.37 39.90
CA PRO A 91 -0.26 -18.80 39.65
C PRO A 91 0.22 -19.55 40.88
N ASP A 92 -0.41 -20.69 41.22
CA ASP A 92 0.12 -21.59 42.22
C ASP A 92 1.30 -22.38 41.61
N PRO A 93 2.44 -22.51 42.32
CA PRO A 93 3.57 -23.32 41.88
C PRO A 93 3.27 -24.79 41.57
N LYS A 94 2.18 -25.32 42.09
CA LYS A 94 1.76 -26.71 41.87
C LYS A 94 0.83 -26.92 40.67
N GLU A 95 0.33 -25.85 40.10
CA GLU A 95 -0.58 -25.90 38.95
C GLU A 95 0.17 -26.02 37.63
N LYS A 96 -0.37 -26.80 36.72
CA LYS A 96 0.03 -26.83 35.32
C LYS A 96 -0.68 -25.71 34.57
N ILE A 97 0.07 -24.79 33.97
CA ILE A 97 -0.49 -23.58 33.38
C ILE A 97 -0.08 -23.47 31.92
N LEU A 98 -1.07 -23.24 31.06
CA LEU A 98 -0.88 -22.80 29.70
C LEU A 98 -1.11 -21.28 29.62
N TYR A 99 -0.12 -20.54 29.19
CA TYR A 99 -0.25 -19.15 28.81
C TYR A 99 -0.52 -19.05 27.31
N ILE A 100 -1.52 -18.27 26.94
CA ILE A 100 -1.83 -17.94 25.55
C ILE A 100 -1.51 -16.47 25.36
N ILE A 101 -0.49 -16.21 24.57
CA ILE A 101 0.07 -14.88 24.36
C ILE A 101 -0.34 -14.39 22.97
N GLY A 102 -0.90 -13.19 22.88
CA GLY A 102 -1.23 -12.56 21.61
C GLY A 102 -0.68 -11.14 21.51
N ASN A 103 -0.92 -10.48 20.39
CA ASN A 103 -0.34 -9.17 20.05
C ASN A 103 -0.59 -8.08 21.11
N GLY A 104 -1.66 -8.17 21.87
CA GLY A 104 -1.89 -7.26 23.01
C GLY A 104 -0.78 -7.30 24.06
N PHE A 105 -0.04 -8.41 24.19
CA PHE A 105 1.16 -8.47 25.04
C PHE A 105 2.23 -7.50 24.56
N ASP A 106 2.56 -7.52 23.26
CA ASP A 106 3.54 -6.61 22.68
C ASP A 106 3.09 -5.15 22.81
N LEU A 107 1.82 -4.88 22.54
CA LEU A 107 1.21 -3.55 22.68
C LEU A 107 1.24 -3.03 24.12
N MET A 108 1.02 -3.90 25.14
CA MET A 108 1.14 -3.55 26.56
C MET A 108 2.55 -3.10 26.94
N HIS A 109 3.57 -3.61 26.25
CA HIS A 109 4.97 -3.24 26.46
C HIS A 109 5.43 -2.09 25.53
N GLY A 110 4.48 -1.42 24.84
CA GLY A 110 4.74 -0.25 24.01
C GLY A 110 5.34 -0.57 22.65
N VAL A 111 5.35 -1.84 22.23
CA VAL A 111 5.77 -2.25 20.89
C VAL A 111 4.70 -1.81 19.88
N ARG A 112 5.13 -1.27 18.75
CA ARG A 112 4.23 -0.87 17.66
C ARG A 112 3.90 -2.04 16.74
N SER A 113 3.24 -3.03 17.31
CA SER A 113 2.93 -4.31 16.66
C SER A 113 1.50 -4.42 16.15
N SER A 114 0.74 -3.31 16.09
CA SER A 114 -0.60 -3.32 15.51
C SER A 114 -0.57 -3.39 13.98
N TYR A 115 -1.60 -3.99 13.37
CA TYR A 115 -1.75 -3.97 11.91
C TYR A 115 -1.90 -2.56 11.34
N HIS A 116 -2.41 -1.59 12.11
CA HIS A 116 -2.33 -0.17 11.75
C HIS A 116 -0.88 0.33 11.63
N ASP A 117 0.03 -0.10 12.53
CA ASP A 117 1.44 0.24 12.43
C ASP A 117 2.07 -0.40 11.20
N PHE A 118 1.74 -1.65 10.89
CA PHE A 118 2.14 -2.30 9.64
C PHE A 118 1.64 -1.51 8.42
N GLY A 119 0.35 -1.18 8.35
CA GLY A 119 -0.23 -0.39 7.29
C GLY A 119 0.44 0.97 7.08
N ASN A 120 0.94 1.58 8.17
CA ASN A 120 1.70 2.82 8.09
C ASN A 120 3.09 2.66 7.44
N THR A 121 3.68 1.45 7.47
CA THR A 121 4.95 1.16 6.77
C THR A 121 4.76 0.98 5.27
N ILE A 122 3.55 0.61 4.85
CA ILE A 122 3.21 0.48 3.44
C ILE A 122 2.94 1.86 2.86
N GLY A 123 3.75 2.29 1.92
CA GLY A 123 3.63 3.62 1.29
C GLY A 123 2.24 3.84 0.68
N LYS A 124 1.66 5.03 0.89
CA LYS A 124 0.30 5.39 0.41
C LYS A 124 0.10 5.27 -1.11
N HIS A 125 1.18 5.27 -1.88
CA HIS A 125 1.16 5.16 -3.34
C HIS A 125 1.86 3.88 -3.83
N SER A 126 2.10 2.92 -2.95
CA SER A 126 2.63 1.62 -3.35
C SER A 126 1.54 0.80 -4.04
N HIS A 127 1.94 -0.03 -5.00
CA HIS A 127 0.99 -0.86 -5.73
C HIS A 127 0.34 -1.90 -4.83
N ILE A 128 1.08 -2.52 -3.91
CA ILE A 128 0.50 -3.46 -2.93
C ILE A 128 -0.63 -2.81 -2.09
N ARG A 129 -0.50 -1.54 -1.70
CA ARG A 129 -1.57 -0.86 -0.99
C ARG A 129 -2.80 -0.66 -1.86
N PHE A 130 -2.59 -0.33 -3.13
CA PHE A 130 -3.68 -0.25 -4.11
C PHE A 130 -4.40 -1.60 -4.23
N VAL A 131 -3.66 -2.71 -4.32
CA VAL A 131 -4.23 -4.06 -4.41
C VAL A 131 -5.04 -4.37 -3.15
N LEU A 132 -4.49 -4.16 -1.95
CA LEU A 132 -5.18 -4.38 -0.69
C LEU A 132 -6.48 -3.55 -0.57
N GLU A 133 -6.44 -2.26 -0.92
CA GLU A 133 -7.59 -1.35 -0.80
C GLU A 133 -8.67 -1.57 -1.88
N ASN A 134 -8.37 -2.26 -2.98
CA ASN A 134 -9.34 -2.48 -4.07
C ASN A 134 -9.89 -3.90 -4.13
N TYR A 135 -9.19 -4.87 -3.58
CA TYR A 135 -9.59 -6.28 -3.66
C TYR A 135 -9.98 -6.91 -2.32
N LEU A 136 -9.79 -6.20 -1.21
CA LEU A 136 -10.29 -6.62 0.09
C LEU A 136 -11.55 -5.81 0.45
N GLU A 137 -12.62 -6.49 0.83
CA GLU A 137 -13.91 -5.88 1.19
C GLU A 137 -13.97 -5.66 2.70
N SER A 138 -13.31 -4.61 3.20
CA SER A 138 -13.30 -4.27 4.62
C SER A 138 -13.43 -2.76 4.83
N ASP A 139 -14.27 -2.35 5.79
CA ASP A 139 -14.41 -0.94 6.17
C ASP A 139 -13.16 -0.36 6.83
N ASP A 140 -12.44 -1.17 7.60
CA ASP A 140 -11.14 -0.84 8.19
C ASP A 140 -10.19 -2.03 8.09
N LEU A 141 -9.50 -2.09 6.96
CA LEU A 141 -8.53 -3.11 6.60
C LEU A 141 -7.50 -3.41 7.71
N TRP A 142 -7.11 -2.40 8.47
CA TRP A 142 -6.02 -2.50 9.44
C TRP A 142 -6.49 -2.77 10.88
N ALA A 143 -7.77 -2.73 11.14
CA ALA A 143 -8.32 -3.08 12.46
C ALA A 143 -8.31 -4.59 12.69
N ASP A 144 -8.66 -5.35 11.65
CA ASP A 144 -8.60 -6.82 11.61
C ASP A 144 -8.07 -7.26 10.24
N PHE A 145 -6.76 -7.24 10.10
CA PHE A 145 -6.10 -7.47 8.81
C PHE A 145 -6.27 -8.91 8.33
N GLU A 146 -6.20 -9.88 9.24
CA GLU A 146 -6.40 -11.31 8.91
C GLU A 146 -7.85 -11.59 8.50
N GLY A 147 -8.82 -11.01 9.21
CA GLY A 147 -10.21 -11.07 8.80
C GLY A 147 -10.47 -10.35 7.46
N ALA A 148 -9.76 -9.25 7.19
CA ALA A 148 -9.85 -8.57 5.91
C ALA A 148 -9.26 -9.41 4.76
N LEU A 149 -8.17 -10.15 4.98
CA LEU A 149 -7.64 -11.08 3.98
C LEU A 149 -8.66 -12.14 3.58
N ALA A 150 -9.53 -12.57 4.52
CA ALA A 150 -10.63 -13.49 4.22
C ALA A 150 -11.69 -12.91 3.28
N THR A 151 -11.76 -11.60 3.12
CA THR A 151 -12.71 -10.93 2.21
C THR A 151 -12.13 -10.68 0.81
N MET A 152 -11.02 -11.34 0.48
CA MET A 152 -10.39 -11.17 -0.83
C MET A 152 -11.35 -11.55 -1.96
N ASN A 153 -11.64 -10.57 -2.83
CA ASN A 153 -12.54 -10.78 -3.95
C ASN A 153 -11.80 -11.39 -5.13
N VAL A 154 -11.64 -12.71 -5.06
CA VAL A 154 -10.98 -13.52 -6.11
C VAL A 154 -11.71 -13.38 -7.46
N GLU A 155 -13.05 -13.24 -7.44
CA GLU A 155 -13.83 -13.02 -8.65
C GLU A 155 -13.54 -11.66 -9.28
N ALA A 156 -13.47 -10.59 -8.49
CA ALA A 156 -13.10 -9.26 -8.97
C ALA A 156 -11.65 -9.22 -9.51
N MET A 157 -10.74 -10.03 -8.95
CA MET A 157 -9.40 -10.20 -9.49
C MET A 157 -9.37 -10.95 -10.82
N SER A 158 -10.20 -11.98 -10.96
CA SER A 158 -10.12 -12.92 -12.09
C SER A 158 -10.90 -12.46 -13.32
N GLN A 159 -12.14 -12.01 -13.16
CA GLN A 159 -13.01 -11.80 -14.31
C GLN A 159 -12.70 -10.57 -15.17
N PRO A 160 -12.65 -9.32 -14.66
CA PRO A 160 -12.38 -8.16 -15.50
C PRO A 160 -10.92 -8.08 -15.94
N PHE A 161 -9.98 -8.42 -15.05
CA PHE A 161 -8.55 -8.30 -15.33
C PHE A 161 -8.04 -9.35 -16.29
N VAL A 162 -8.43 -10.60 -16.12
CA VAL A 162 -7.97 -11.67 -17.03
C VAL A 162 -8.55 -11.47 -18.42
N LEU A 163 -9.82 -11.09 -18.52
CA LEU A 163 -10.46 -10.91 -19.82
C LEU A 163 -10.02 -9.60 -20.49
N ASP A 164 -10.19 -8.46 -19.80
CA ASP A 164 -9.92 -7.14 -20.38
C ASP A 164 -8.41 -6.92 -20.59
N THR A 165 -7.56 -7.32 -19.64
CA THR A 165 -6.10 -7.20 -19.79
C THR A 165 -5.57 -8.10 -20.89
N LEU A 166 -6.08 -9.31 -21.03
CA LEU A 166 -5.71 -10.20 -22.13
C LEU A 166 -6.16 -9.65 -23.48
N LEU A 167 -7.36 -9.13 -23.59
CA LEU A 167 -7.88 -8.55 -24.82
C LEU A 167 -7.17 -7.24 -25.19
N ASP A 168 -6.95 -6.34 -24.21
CA ASP A 168 -6.30 -5.05 -24.43
C ASP A 168 -4.80 -5.19 -24.70
N ALA A 169 -4.10 -6.06 -23.97
CA ALA A 169 -2.67 -6.24 -24.13
C ALA A 169 -2.29 -6.91 -25.44
N MET A 170 -3.22 -7.64 -26.04
CA MET A 170 -2.92 -8.51 -27.15
C MET A 170 -3.49 -8.07 -28.46
N ASP A 171 -4.36 -7.03 -28.48
CA ASP A 171 -5.20 -6.85 -29.66
C ASP A 171 -5.66 -8.22 -30.20
N ALA A 172 -6.68 -8.83 -29.58
CA ALA A 172 -7.09 -10.23 -29.84
C ALA A 172 -7.32 -10.53 -31.34
N TYR A 173 -7.38 -9.49 -32.14
CA TYR A 173 -7.50 -9.52 -33.59
C TYR A 173 -6.16 -9.33 -34.32
N ASP A 174 -5.02 -9.16 -33.62
CA ASP A 174 -3.71 -9.08 -34.26
C ASP A 174 -3.29 -10.47 -34.74
N GLU A 175 -3.25 -10.63 -36.06
CA GLU A 175 -2.88 -11.90 -36.70
C GLU A 175 -1.42 -12.32 -36.44
N ASP A 176 -0.58 -11.38 -36.02
CA ASP A 176 0.84 -11.61 -35.73
C ASP A 176 1.11 -11.99 -34.24
N ALA A 177 0.09 -12.00 -33.38
CA ALA A 177 0.24 -12.36 -31.97
C ALA A 177 0.66 -13.82 -31.78
N GLN A 178 1.70 -14.05 -30.98
CA GLN A 178 2.28 -15.38 -30.72
C GLN A 178 1.91 -15.87 -29.31
N ALA A 179 2.11 -17.16 -29.05
CA ALA A 179 1.86 -17.75 -27.74
C ALA A 179 2.56 -17.01 -26.59
N ALA A 180 3.78 -16.49 -26.80
CA ALA A 180 4.52 -15.72 -25.82
C ALA A 180 3.80 -14.43 -25.38
N ASP A 181 3.06 -13.78 -26.28
CA ASP A 181 2.32 -12.55 -25.99
C ASP A 181 1.12 -12.86 -25.07
N PHE A 182 0.48 -14.02 -25.25
CA PHE A 182 -0.62 -14.48 -24.41
C PHE A 182 -0.16 -14.80 -22.98
N PHE A 183 0.99 -15.47 -22.85
CA PHE A 183 1.54 -15.74 -21.51
C PHE A 183 2.02 -14.48 -20.80
N ALA A 184 2.64 -13.53 -21.51
CA ALA A 184 3.02 -12.24 -20.92
C ALA A 184 1.78 -11.45 -20.43
N ALA A 185 0.67 -11.50 -21.18
CA ALA A 185 -0.58 -10.90 -20.76
C ALA A 185 -1.18 -11.60 -19.53
N ALA A 186 -1.07 -12.93 -19.44
CA ALA A 186 -1.50 -13.71 -18.28
C ALA A 186 -0.69 -13.34 -17.02
N GLU A 187 0.63 -13.22 -17.14
CA GLU A 187 1.49 -12.74 -16.04
C GLU A 187 1.10 -11.33 -15.58
N MET A 188 0.79 -10.42 -16.51
CA MET A 188 0.32 -9.08 -16.18
C MET A 188 -1.04 -9.10 -15.48
N ALA A 189 -1.95 -9.97 -15.87
CA ALA A 189 -3.25 -10.13 -15.25
C ALA A 189 -3.15 -10.72 -13.82
N ALA A 190 -2.22 -11.64 -13.60
CA ALA A 190 -1.96 -12.26 -12.30
C ALA A 190 -1.11 -11.39 -11.35
N ALA A 191 -0.50 -10.31 -11.84
CA ALA A 191 0.42 -9.47 -11.04
C ALA A 191 -0.15 -9.02 -9.69
N PRO A 192 -1.43 -8.60 -9.54
CA PRO A 192 -2.00 -8.26 -8.23
C PRO A 192 -1.98 -9.43 -7.24
N ALA A 193 -2.28 -10.64 -7.68
CA ALA A 193 -2.25 -11.84 -6.86
C ALA A 193 -0.82 -12.21 -6.44
N MET A 194 0.13 -12.14 -7.37
CA MET A 194 1.54 -12.35 -7.08
C MET A 194 2.10 -11.34 -6.08
N GLU A 195 1.65 -10.08 -6.13
CA GLU A 195 2.02 -9.08 -5.12
C GLU A 195 1.49 -9.44 -3.73
N LEU A 196 0.28 -9.95 -3.62
CA LEU A 196 -0.28 -10.40 -2.34
C LEU A 196 0.48 -11.61 -1.80
N SER A 197 0.77 -12.60 -2.60
CA SER A 197 1.43 -13.82 -2.15
C SER A 197 2.92 -13.63 -1.80
N VAL A 198 3.63 -12.78 -2.52
CA VAL A 198 5.08 -12.61 -2.39
C VAL A 198 5.45 -11.32 -1.68
N GLU A 199 5.00 -10.17 -2.19
CA GLU A 199 5.42 -8.86 -1.68
C GLU A 199 4.82 -8.54 -0.31
N LEU A 200 3.58 -8.95 -0.06
CA LEU A 200 2.94 -8.75 1.24
C LEU A 200 3.73 -9.45 2.35
N MET A 201 4.07 -10.72 2.16
CA MET A 201 4.83 -11.50 3.15
C MET A 201 6.25 -10.99 3.34
N ASP A 202 6.92 -10.52 2.28
CA ASP A 202 8.24 -9.89 2.38
C ASP A 202 8.18 -8.59 3.19
N ARG A 203 7.19 -7.73 2.94
CA ARG A 203 6.99 -6.50 3.71
C ARG A 203 6.59 -6.76 5.14
N PHE A 204 5.73 -7.75 5.36
CA PHE A 204 5.34 -8.16 6.70
C PHE A 204 6.54 -8.66 7.50
N THR A 205 7.34 -9.56 6.94
CA THR A 205 8.55 -10.08 7.57
C THR A 205 9.56 -8.97 7.87
N LYS A 206 9.78 -8.03 6.96
CA LYS A 206 10.65 -6.86 7.19
C LYS A 206 10.13 -5.98 8.32
N TRP A 207 8.82 -5.77 8.38
CA TRP A 207 8.22 -5.01 9.47
C TRP A 207 8.37 -5.73 10.82
N ILE A 208 8.04 -7.02 10.91
CA ILE A 208 8.24 -7.83 12.12
C ILE A 208 9.70 -7.75 12.58
N ASN A 209 10.67 -7.88 11.68
CA ASN A 209 12.08 -7.76 11.99
C ASN A 209 12.49 -6.36 12.49
N SER A 210 11.73 -5.33 12.20
CA SER A 210 11.98 -3.96 12.66
C SER A 210 11.41 -3.64 14.04
N LEU A 211 10.53 -4.50 14.59
CA LEU A 211 9.90 -4.29 15.89
C LEU A 211 10.94 -4.36 17.01
N GLN A 212 10.81 -3.45 17.97
CA GLN A 212 11.69 -3.36 19.13
C GLN A 212 10.88 -3.05 20.38
N VAL A 213 11.32 -3.56 21.50
CA VAL A 213 10.78 -3.21 22.82
C VAL A 213 11.68 -2.15 23.47
N TYR A 214 11.08 -1.08 23.95
CA TYR A 214 11.78 0.09 24.53
C TYR A 214 11.48 0.26 26.01
N THR A 215 11.15 -0.81 26.71
CA THR A 215 10.86 -0.76 28.14
C THR A 215 11.47 -1.94 28.86
N ASP A 216 11.90 -1.70 30.10
CA ASP A 216 12.30 -2.75 31.03
C ASP A 216 11.17 -3.07 32.05
N CYS A 217 10.01 -2.42 31.90
CA CYS A 217 8.85 -2.66 32.74
C CYS A 217 8.30 -4.06 32.52
N ARG A 218 7.97 -4.73 33.58
CA ARG A 218 7.41 -6.10 33.60
C ARG A 218 6.08 -6.11 34.34
N PRO A 219 5.03 -5.51 33.79
CA PRO A 219 3.75 -5.36 34.49
C PRO A 219 3.07 -6.68 34.80
N LEU A 220 3.40 -7.74 34.07
CA LEU A 220 2.86 -9.09 34.23
C LEU A 220 3.75 -10.02 35.07
N LYS A 221 4.75 -9.48 35.81
CA LYS A 221 5.69 -10.29 36.59
C LYS A 221 5.01 -11.14 37.67
N SER A 222 3.88 -10.72 38.20
CA SER A 222 3.11 -11.52 39.18
C SER A 222 2.40 -12.72 38.52
N ILE A 223 2.08 -12.61 37.23
CA ILE A 223 1.40 -13.66 36.47
C ILE A 223 2.41 -14.58 35.77
N ILE A 224 3.37 -13.96 35.03
CA ILE A 224 4.43 -14.71 34.34
C ILE A 224 5.61 -14.83 35.28
N GLN A 225 5.61 -15.91 36.05
CA GLN A 225 6.68 -16.22 36.97
C GLN A 225 7.59 -17.29 36.36
N THR A 226 8.89 -17.08 36.46
CA THR A 226 9.94 -18.04 36.08
C THR A 226 10.62 -18.57 37.34
N GLY A 227 10.84 -19.89 37.42
CA GLY A 227 11.48 -20.54 38.58
C GLY A 227 11.07 -21.99 38.70
N ASP A 228 11.20 -22.57 39.92
CA ASP A 228 10.88 -23.98 40.23
C ASP A 228 9.36 -24.23 40.28
N PHE A 229 8.67 -23.94 39.16
CA PHE A 229 7.27 -24.24 38.99
C PHE A 229 7.08 -25.58 38.30
N LEU A 230 5.92 -26.23 38.54
CA LEU A 230 5.65 -27.56 38.02
C LEU A 230 5.72 -27.55 36.50
N GLU A 231 4.81 -27.04 35.80
CA GLU A 231 4.78 -27.05 34.34
C GLU A 231 4.18 -25.76 33.80
N ARG A 232 4.97 -25.01 33.04
CA ARG A 232 4.56 -23.79 32.38
C ARG A 232 4.76 -23.97 30.89
N LYS A 233 3.72 -23.79 30.11
CA LYS A 233 3.77 -23.82 28.65
C LYS A 233 3.20 -22.52 28.10
N PHE A 234 3.76 -22.06 26.98
CA PHE A 234 3.38 -20.83 26.34
C PHE A 234 3.01 -21.14 24.90
N LEU A 235 1.77 -20.87 24.52
CA LEU A 235 1.32 -20.85 23.14
C LEU A 235 1.32 -19.39 22.69
N ASP A 236 2.32 -19.02 21.91
CA ASP A 236 2.54 -17.64 21.51
C ASP A 236 2.11 -17.41 20.04
N PHE A 237 1.20 -16.49 19.85
CA PHE A 237 0.69 -16.05 18.55
C PHE A 237 1.44 -14.85 18.00
N ASN A 238 2.40 -14.30 18.80
CA ASN A 238 3.26 -13.21 18.32
C ASN A 238 4.39 -13.78 17.47
N TYR A 239 4.89 -12.93 16.60
CA TYR A 239 6.04 -13.23 15.72
C TYR A 239 7.39 -12.83 16.35
N THR A 240 7.38 -12.39 17.62
CA THR A 240 8.52 -11.80 18.33
C THR A 240 8.86 -12.61 19.59
N GLU A 241 10.12 -12.64 19.95
CA GLU A 241 10.65 -13.31 21.12
C GLU A 241 10.58 -12.49 22.42
N PHE A 242 9.73 -11.45 22.48
CA PHE A 242 9.72 -10.52 23.61
C PHE A 242 9.28 -11.14 24.95
N ILE A 243 8.51 -12.21 24.94
CA ILE A 243 8.17 -12.97 26.16
C ILE A 243 9.43 -13.54 26.83
N GLU A 244 10.38 -14.03 26.04
CA GLU A 244 11.65 -14.53 26.52
C GLU A 244 12.57 -13.40 27.00
N GLU A 245 12.68 -12.31 26.21
CA GLU A 245 13.54 -11.16 26.53
C GLU A 245 13.11 -10.46 27.81
N LEU A 246 11.80 -10.21 27.96
CA LEU A 246 11.28 -9.45 29.09
C LEU A 246 11.11 -10.26 30.37
N TYR A 247 10.68 -11.51 30.24
CA TYR A 247 10.31 -12.32 31.40
C TYR A 247 11.26 -13.51 31.67
N GLY A 248 12.24 -13.74 30.79
CA GLY A 248 13.20 -14.83 30.93
C GLY A 248 12.56 -16.20 30.77
N VAL A 249 11.47 -16.31 30.02
CA VAL A 249 10.82 -17.59 29.71
C VAL A 249 11.77 -18.41 28.86
N PRO A 250 12.03 -19.70 29.22
CA PRO A 250 12.85 -20.55 28.39
C PRO A 250 12.20 -20.81 27.02
N GLU A 251 12.99 -20.76 25.97
CA GLU A 251 12.52 -21.06 24.60
C GLU A 251 11.86 -22.44 24.49
N SER A 252 12.36 -23.44 25.24
CA SER A 252 11.79 -24.78 25.28
C SER A 252 10.35 -24.86 25.77
N ASP A 253 9.89 -23.83 26.45
CA ASP A 253 8.55 -23.76 27.02
C ASP A 253 7.58 -22.95 26.13
N VAL A 254 8.09 -22.34 25.06
CA VAL A 254 7.30 -21.50 24.13
C VAL A 254 7.08 -22.21 22.80
N CYS A 255 5.82 -22.30 22.38
CA CYS A 255 5.43 -22.70 21.04
C CYS A 255 4.98 -21.45 20.27
N TYR A 256 5.79 -20.97 19.35
CA TYR A 256 5.45 -19.89 18.42
C TYR A 256 4.62 -20.47 17.28
N ILE A 257 3.31 -20.48 17.43
CA ILE A 257 2.39 -21.20 16.54
C ILE A 257 2.37 -20.62 15.11
N HIS A 258 2.67 -19.36 14.96
CA HIS A 258 2.76 -18.67 13.66
C HIS A 258 4.21 -18.39 13.23
N GLY A 259 5.20 -19.00 13.89
CA GLY A 259 6.62 -18.78 13.68
C GLY A 259 7.15 -17.52 14.39
N CYS A 260 8.47 -17.48 14.58
CA CYS A 260 9.18 -16.41 15.27
C CYS A 260 10.35 -15.89 14.44
N ARG A 261 10.59 -14.57 14.47
CA ARG A 261 11.71 -13.93 13.76
C ARG A 261 13.11 -14.32 14.29
N ARG A 262 13.23 -14.71 15.54
CA ARG A 262 14.46 -15.19 16.22
C ARG A 262 15.70 -14.29 16.04
N MET A 263 15.51 -12.97 16.09
CA MET A 263 16.56 -11.98 15.78
C MET A 263 17.81 -12.12 16.68
N ASN A 264 17.66 -12.56 17.93
CA ASN A 264 18.73 -12.51 18.93
C ASN A 264 19.37 -13.88 19.22
N LYS A 265 19.04 -14.94 18.48
CA LYS A 265 19.40 -16.31 18.87
C LYS A 265 20.39 -17.03 17.97
N GLY A 266 20.86 -16.40 16.89
CA GLY A 266 21.78 -17.05 15.94
C GLY A 266 21.17 -18.27 15.21
N ALA A 267 19.88 -18.54 15.42
CA ALA A 267 19.11 -19.54 14.72
C ALA A 267 18.42 -18.90 13.49
N PRO A 268 18.17 -19.66 12.42
CA PRO A 268 17.38 -19.17 11.31
C PRO A 268 15.97 -18.80 11.79
N ALA A 269 15.42 -17.72 11.25
CA ALA A 269 14.03 -17.35 11.51
C ALA A 269 13.07 -18.44 11.02
N ASP A 270 11.98 -18.63 11.75
CA ASP A 270 10.91 -19.52 11.30
C ASP A 270 10.18 -18.92 10.10
N LYS A 271 9.52 -19.75 9.30
CA LYS A 271 8.59 -19.27 8.30
C LYS A 271 7.38 -18.66 9.02
N LEU A 272 7.14 -17.36 8.83
CA LEU A 272 6.00 -16.69 9.43
C LEU A 272 4.70 -17.08 8.73
N VAL A 273 3.63 -17.25 9.49
CA VAL A 273 2.27 -17.56 9.00
C VAL A 273 1.37 -16.37 9.22
N LEU A 274 0.96 -15.72 8.15
CA LEU A 274 -0.04 -14.66 8.13
C LEU A 274 -1.17 -15.10 7.19
N GLY A 275 -2.42 -14.97 7.61
CA GLY A 275 -3.53 -15.35 6.72
C GLY A 275 -4.86 -15.48 7.43
N HIS A 276 -5.85 -15.91 6.66
CA HIS A 276 -7.25 -16.07 7.09
C HIS A 276 -7.65 -17.54 7.22
N GLN A 277 -8.83 -17.80 7.77
CA GLN A 277 -9.42 -19.13 7.76
C GLN A 277 -9.71 -19.62 6.34
N PRO A 278 -9.59 -20.93 6.06
CA PRO A 278 -10.07 -21.51 4.81
C PRO A 278 -11.54 -21.13 4.58
N GLN A 279 -11.83 -20.55 3.43
CA GLN A 279 -13.20 -20.30 3.02
C GLN A 279 -13.72 -21.54 2.26
N ALA A 280 -14.99 -21.88 2.47
CA ALA A 280 -15.66 -22.81 1.59
C ALA A 280 -15.89 -22.09 0.25
N SER A 281 -14.94 -22.18 -0.65
CA SER A 281 -15.10 -21.61 -1.98
C SER A 281 -15.95 -22.54 -2.82
N ASP A 282 -17.24 -22.27 -2.92
CA ASP A 282 -18.13 -22.83 -3.93
C ASP A 282 -17.96 -22.15 -5.30
N SER A 283 -16.99 -21.26 -5.46
CA SER A 283 -16.76 -20.55 -6.73
C SER A 283 -16.02 -21.43 -7.73
N GLN A 284 -16.76 -22.30 -8.40
CA GLN A 284 -16.35 -22.78 -9.70
C GLN A 284 -16.46 -21.61 -10.69
N PHE A 285 -15.30 -21.07 -11.10
CA PHE A 285 -15.24 -20.08 -12.17
C PHE A 285 -15.72 -20.73 -13.48
N ASP A 286 -16.92 -20.38 -13.94
CA ASP A 286 -17.43 -20.82 -15.24
C ASP A 286 -16.93 -19.88 -16.33
N PHE A 287 -15.79 -20.24 -16.93
CA PHE A 287 -15.16 -19.48 -18.01
C PHE A 287 -15.89 -19.57 -19.35
N GLU A 288 -16.66 -20.63 -19.58
CA GLU A 288 -17.34 -20.82 -20.86
C GLU A 288 -18.41 -19.76 -21.10
N GLU A 289 -19.01 -19.21 -20.04
CA GLU A 289 -20.05 -18.19 -20.17
C GLU A 289 -19.50 -16.83 -20.64
N ASN A 290 -18.29 -16.47 -20.23
CA ASN A 290 -17.64 -15.19 -20.56
C ASN A 290 -17.16 -15.12 -22.02
N TRP A 291 -17.02 -16.25 -22.70
CA TRP A 291 -16.57 -16.32 -24.09
C TRP A 291 -17.70 -16.45 -25.12
N LYS A 292 -18.94 -16.48 -24.70
CA LYS A 292 -20.09 -16.54 -25.60
C LYS A 292 -20.16 -15.26 -26.46
N GLY A 293 -19.90 -15.42 -27.75
CA GLY A 293 -19.98 -14.34 -28.74
C GLY A 293 -18.65 -13.84 -29.29
N ILE A 294 -17.50 -14.33 -28.81
CA ILE A 294 -16.19 -14.00 -29.35
C ILE A 294 -15.84 -15.04 -30.45
N ASN A 295 -15.69 -14.56 -31.67
CA ASN A 295 -15.45 -15.44 -32.83
C ASN A 295 -13.97 -15.36 -33.24
N LEU A 296 -13.12 -16.17 -32.60
CA LEU A 296 -11.70 -16.32 -32.92
C LEU A 296 -11.39 -17.67 -33.53
N SER A 297 -10.25 -17.78 -34.24
CA SER A 297 -9.80 -19.07 -34.77
C SER A 297 -9.55 -20.09 -33.66
N GLY A 298 -9.80 -21.40 -33.90
CA GLY A 298 -9.71 -22.41 -32.84
C GLY A 298 -8.37 -22.46 -32.10
N ASN A 299 -7.25 -22.26 -32.79
CA ASN A 299 -5.93 -22.24 -32.17
C ASN A 299 -5.74 -21.01 -31.21
N ARG A 300 -6.28 -19.86 -31.57
CA ARG A 300 -6.22 -18.66 -30.73
C ARG A 300 -7.07 -18.78 -29.50
N MET A 301 -8.29 -19.29 -29.63
CA MET A 301 -9.15 -19.59 -28.49
C MET A 301 -8.45 -20.49 -27.49
N GLN A 302 -7.76 -21.53 -27.96
CA GLN A 302 -7.01 -22.43 -27.09
C GLN A 302 -5.86 -21.70 -26.37
N MET A 303 -5.08 -20.87 -27.08
CA MET A 303 -3.99 -20.08 -26.45
C MET A 303 -4.50 -19.13 -25.38
N ILE A 304 -5.60 -18.43 -25.64
CA ILE A 304 -6.23 -17.51 -24.66
C ILE A 304 -6.73 -18.30 -23.47
N TYR A 305 -7.41 -19.42 -23.70
CA TYR A 305 -7.87 -20.30 -22.63
C TYR A 305 -6.72 -20.79 -21.76
N ASP A 306 -5.62 -21.27 -22.36
CA ASP A 306 -4.44 -21.74 -21.64
C ASP A 306 -3.80 -20.61 -20.81
N ALA A 307 -3.70 -19.40 -21.36
CA ALA A 307 -3.17 -18.24 -20.66
C ALA A 307 -4.07 -17.82 -19.48
N GLN A 308 -5.38 -17.87 -19.65
CA GLN A 308 -6.32 -17.62 -18.55
C GLN A 308 -6.19 -18.64 -17.43
N GLN A 309 -6.06 -19.94 -17.77
CA GLN A 309 -5.88 -20.99 -16.77
C GLN A 309 -4.59 -20.77 -15.95
N VAL A 310 -3.52 -20.26 -16.59
CA VAL A 310 -2.30 -19.89 -15.87
C VAL A 310 -2.57 -18.73 -14.90
N ALA A 311 -3.17 -17.63 -15.35
CA ALA A 311 -3.46 -16.48 -14.50
C ALA A 311 -4.34 -16.84 -13.31
N LEU A 312 -5.35 -17.66 -13.52
CA LEU A 312 -6.23 -18.12 -12.45
C LEU A 312 -5.55 -19.00 -11.42
N ARG A 313 -4.71 -19.91 -11.89
CA ARG A 313 -3.94 -20.75 -10.98
C ARG A 313 -3.09 -19.87 -10.05
N GLU A 314 -2.42 -18.84 -10.58
CA GLU A 314 -1.65 -17.90 -9.77
C GLU A 314 -2.51 -17.15 -8.75
N ILE A 315 -3.75 -16.77 -9.13
CA ILE A 315 -4.70 -16.10 -8.21
C ILE A 315 -5.15 -17.05 -7.10
N VAL A 316 -5.49 -18.28 -7.43
CA VAL A 316 -5.90 -19.30 -6.46
C VAL A 316 -4.74 -19.70 -5.55
N GLU A 317 -3.52 -19.84 -6.09
CA GLU A 317 -2.32 -20.12 -5.30
C GLU A 317 -1.97 -18.96 -4.36
N ALA A 318 -2.25 -17.72 -4.76
CA ALA A 318 -2.10 -16.55 -3.88
C ALA A 318 -3.08 -16.60 -2.69
N ASP A 319 -4.34 -16.92 -2.91
CA ASP A 319 -5.35 -17.09 -1.86
C ASP A 319 -4.97 -18.24 -0.92
N ASP A 320 -4.60 -19.41 -1.44
CA ASP A 320 -4.12 -20.54 -0.63
C ASP A 320 -2.89 -20.19 0.20
N SER A 321 -1.97 -19.39 -0.34
CA SER A 321 -0.76 -18.95 0.37
C SER A 321 -1.04 -18.02 1.54
N LEU A 322 -2.20 -17.33 1.53
CA LEU A 322 -2.69 -16.45 2.59
C LEU A 322 -3.74 -17.15 3.47
N THR A 323 -3.95 -18.45 3.29
CA THR A 323 -4.86 -19.24 4.11
C THR A 323 -4.10 -19.90 5.26
N LYS A 324 -4.60 -19.76 6.49
CA LYS A 324 -4.09 -20.47 7.67
C LYS A 324 -4.61 -21.91 7.68
N HIS A 325 -3.78 -22.85 7.32
CA HIS A 325 -4.06 -24.29 7.48
C HIS A 325 -3.80 -24.73 8.93
N CYS A 326 -4.70 -24.37 9.84
CA CYS A 326 -4.55 -24.64 11.27
C CYS A 326 -4.35 -26.13 11.57
N ASP A 327 -4.99 -27.02 10.82
CA ASP A 327 -4.82 -28.48 10.91
C ASP A 327 -3.38 -28.91 10.69
N LYS A 328 -2.73 -28.42 9.63
CA LYS A 328 -1.33 -28.72 9.31
C LYS A 328 -0.38 -28.14 10.35
N ILE A 329 -0.71 -26.94 10.87
CA ILE A 329 0.11 -26.29 11.91
C ILE A 329 0.01 -27.06 13.22
N ILE A 330 -1.19 -27.49 13.62
CA ILE A 330 -1.41 -28.34 14.82
C ILE A 330 -0.64 -29.66 14.67
N ASP A 331 -0.70 -30.31 13.53
CA ASP A 331 0.04 -31.54 13.26
C ASP A 331 1.56 -31.32 13.34
N ALA A 332 2.08 -30.21 12.83
CA ALA A 332 3.49 -29.85 12.95
C ALA A 332 3.93 -29.64 14.40
N HIS A 333 3.04 -29.17 15.27
CA HIS A 333 3.27 -28.92 16.70
C HIS A 333 2.62 -29.99 17.60
N LYS A 334 2.34 -31.17 17.07
CA LYS A 334 1.63 -32.25 17.76
C LYS A 334 2.18 -32.55 19.14
N ASN A 335 3.50 -32.67 19.27
CA ASN A 335 4.15 -32.99 20.57
C ASN A 335 3.86 -31.92 21.63
N PHE A 336 3.79 -30.64 21.23
CA PHE A 336 3.43 -29.55 22.12
C PHE A 336 1.98 -29.72 22.60
N PHE A 337 1.03 -29.87 21.67
CA PHE A 337 -0.39 -30.03 22.04
C PHE A 337 -0.64 -31.28 22.88
N GLU A 338 -0.01 -32.41 22.57
CA GLU A 338 -0.09 -33.64 23.39
C GLU A 338 0.44 -33.44 24.82
N SER A 339 1.43 -32.55 25.03
CA SER A 339 1.94 -32.20 26.34
C SER A 339 0.99 -31.37 27.20
N LEU A 340 -0.07 -30.81 26.60
CA LEU A 340 -1.06 -29.97 27.30
C LEU A 340 -2.16 -30.77 28.03
N SER A 341 -1.97 -32.06 28.27
CA SER A 341 -2.90 -32.86 29.06
C SER A 341 -2.89 -32.44 30.53
N GLU A 342 -4.07 -32.49 31.18
CA GLU A 342 -4.21 -32.20 32.62
C GLU A 342 -3.77 -30.76 33.02
N ILE A 343 -4.03 -29.76 32.15
CA ILE A 343 -3.83 -28.35 32.47
C ILE A 343 -4.85 -27.91 33.55
N ASP A 344 -4.39 -27.23 34.59
CA ASP A 344 -5.25 -26.65 35.63
C ASP A 344 -5.76 -25.26 35.23
N LYS A 345 -4.93 -24.47 34.57
CA LYS A 345 -5.28 -23.07 34.14
C LYS A 345 -4.85 -22.77 32.73
N VAL A 346 -5.70 -22.08 32.00
CA VAL A 346 -5.35 -21.36 30.78
C VAL A 346 -5.44 -19.87 31.06
N ILE A 347 -4.37 -19.11 30.85
CA ILE A 347 -4.32 -17.68 31.07
C ILE A 347 -4.05 -16.99 29.73
N THR A 348 -5.04 -16.24 29.22
CA THR A 348 -4.90 -15.51 27.97
C THR A 348 -4.42 -14.08 28.23
N ILE A 349 -3.39 -13.65 27.55
CA ILE A 349 -2.78 -12.32 27.70
C ILE A 349 -2.70 -11.66 26.33
N GLY A 350 -3.53 -10.65 26.10
CA GLY A 350 -3.49 -9.86 24.87
C GLY A 350 -3.87 -10.60 23.60
N HIS A 351 -4.53 -11.76 23.71
CA HIS A 351 -5.04 -12.49 22.56
C HIS A 351 -6.46 -12.03 22.19
N SER A 352 -6.73 -11.85 20.88
CA SER A 352 -7.98 -11.30 20.39
C SER A 352 -9.16 -12.27 20.42
N LEU A 353 -8.92 -13.58 20.54
CA LEU A 353 -9.93 -14.64 20.48
C LEU A 353 -10.79 -14.64 19.20
N TYR A 354 -10.23 -14.14 18.08
CA TYR A 354 -10.93 -14.19 16.79
C TYR A 354 -11.11 -15.63 16.29
N PRO A 355 -12.16 -15.89 15.51
CA PRO A 355 -12.48 -17.23 14.97
C PRO A 355 -11.34 -17.86 14.18
N VAL A 356 -10.48 -17.07 13.54
CA VAL A 356 -9.33 -17.54 12.74
C VAL A 356 -8.38 -18.46 13.53
N ASP A 357 -8.34 -18.32 14.85
CA ASP A 357 -7.46 -19.08 15.74
C ASP A 357 -8.20 -20.14 16.58
N TRP A 358 -9.52 -20.30 16.41
CA TRP A 358 -10.33 -21.19 17.26
C TRP A 358 -9.93 -22.66 17.16
N ASP A 359 -9.37 -23.13 16.07
CA ASP A 359 -8.94 -24.51 15.91
C ASP A 359 -7.83 -24.89 16.89
N TYR A 360 -6.91 -23.96 17.20
CA TYR A 360 -5.88 -24.17 18.21
C TYR A 360 -6.48 -24.31 19.62
N PHE A 361 -7.47 -23.49 19.94
CA PHE A 361 -8.19 -23.58 21.21
C PHE A 361 -9.04 -24.86 21.30
N ALA A 362 -9.66 -25.26 20.20
CA ALA A 362 -10.39 -26.54 20.13
C ALA A 362 -9.44 -27.71 20.45
N GLU A 363 -8.20 -27.65 19.96
CA GLU A 363 -7.21 -28.68 20.25
C GLU A 363 -6.80 -28.68 21.73
N VAL A 364 -6.56 -27.51 22.35
CA VAL A 364 -6.32 -27.40 23.81
C VAL A 364 -7.47 -28.00 24.61
N ILE A 365 -8.70 -27.69 24.25
CA ILE A 365 -9.90 -28.22 24.92
C ILE A 365 -9.99 -29.74 24.72
N ARG A 366 -9.71 -30.23 23.50
CA ARG A 366 -9.72 -31.67 23.19
C ARG A 366 -8.72 -32.45 24.05
N GLN A 367 -7.52 -31.92 24.29
CA GLN A 367 -6.49 -32.54 25.15
C GLN A 367 -6.92 -32.56 26.62
N ASN A 368 -7.87 -31.70 27.02
CA ASN A 368 -8.33 -31.53 28.41
C ASN A 368 -9.83 -31.85 28.61
N LYS A 369 -10.47 -32.57 27.68
CA LYS A 369 -11.93 -32.79 27.66
C LYS A 369 -12.48 -33.46 28.96
N ASP A 370 -11.66 -34.28 29.62
CA ASP A 370 -12.05 -34.98 30.82
C ASP A 370 -11.62 -34.23 32.12
N SER A 371 -10.94 -33.08 31.97
CA SER A 371 -10.47 -32.27 33.09
C SER A 371 -11.60 -31.44 33.70
N LYS A 372 -11.96 -31.77 34.96
CA LYS A 372 -12.85 -30.92 35.75
C LYS A 372 -12.12 -29.75 36.43
N ARG A 373 -10.79 -29.69 36.31
CA ARG A 373 -9.97 -28.70 36.98
C ARG A 373 -9.64 -27.48 36.11
N LEU A 374 -9.83 -27.56 34.79
CA LEU A 374 -9.44 -26.52 33.86
C LEU A 374 -10.26 -25.25 34.07
N HIS A 375 -9.58 -24.19 34.52
CA HIS A 375 -10.12 -22.84 34.64
C HIS A 375 -9.52 -21.92 33.58
N TRP A 376 -10.34 -21.02 33.07
CA TRP A 376 -9.97 -20.04 32.04
C TRP A 376 -9.87 -18.65 32.63
N TYR A 377 -8.72 -18.02 32.45
CA TYR A 377 -8.43 -16.65 32.87
C TYR A 377 -8.25 -15.78 31.63
N PHE A 378 -9.20 -14.91 31.37
CA PHE A 378 -9.18 -14.04 30.18
C PHE A 378 -8.72 -12.64 30.54
N GLY A 379 -7.60 -12.19 29.95
CA GLY A 379 -7.17 -10.80 29.99
C GLY A 379 -8.05 -9.93 29.09
N CYS A 380 -8.59 -8.87 29.65
CA CYS A 380 -9.53 -7.98 28.97
C CYS A 380 -9.04 -6.53 29.03
N PHE A 381 -8.94 -5.88 27.85
CA PHE A 381 -8.50 -4.50 27.71
C PHE A 381 -9.67 -3.55 27.45
N GLY A 382 -10.73 -4.01 26.76
CA GLY A 382 -11.82 -3.14 26.35
C GLY A 382 -13.11 -3.90 25.99
N ASN A 383 -14.13 -3.14 25.58
CA ASN A 383 -15.46 -3.70 25.29
C ASN A 383 -15.42 -4.77 24.20
N GLY A 384 -14.62 -4.57 23.15
CA GLY A 384 -14.48 -5.57 22.08
C GLY A 384 -13.91 -6.90 22.58
N ASP A 385 -13.03 -6.88 23.60
CA ASP A 385 -12.52 -8.12 24.19
C ASP A 385 -13.63 -8.83 24.96
N LEU A 386 -14.45 -8.10 25.72
CA LEU A 386 -15.60 -8.69 26.43
C LEU A 386 -16.54 -9.42 25.49
N GLU A 387 -16.90 -8.81 24.37
CA GLU A 387 -17.78 -9.43 23.37
C GLU A 387 -17.15 -10.71 22.81
N ARG A 388 -15.85 -10.69 22.51
CA ARG A 388 -15.13 -11.87 21.98
C ARG A 388 -14.98 -12.97 23.04
N ILE A 389 -14.72 -12.62 24.28
CA ILE A 389 -14.68 -13.56 25.39
C ILE A 389 -16.04 -14.27 25.55
N GLN A 390 -17.15 -13.51 25.51
CA GLN A 390 -18.49 -14.09 25.59
C GLN A 390 -18.78 -15.02 24.41
N ASN A 391 -18.44 -14.62 23.18
CA ASN A 391 -18.60 -15.47 22.01
C ASN A 391 -17.77 -16.75 22.09
N PHE A 392 -16.53 -16.65 22.60
CA PHE A 392 -15.64 -17.79 22.82
C PHE A 392 -16.23 -18.77 23.84
N ILE A 393 -16.70 -18.26 25.00
CA ILE A 393 -17.33 -19.08 26.05
C ILE A 393 -18.55 -19.82 25.51
N LEU A 394 -19.41 -19.14 24.76
CA LEU A 394 -20.59 -19.72 24.10
C LEU A 394 -20.20 -20.79 23.06
N ARG A 395 -19.19 -20.51 22.25
CA ARG A 395 -18.74 -21.42 21.18
C ARG A 395 -18.24 -22.75 21.73
N PHE A 396 -17.51 -22.71 22.85
CA PHE A 396 -16.84 -23.88 23.43
C PHE A 396 -17.58 -24.45 24.66
N ASP A 397 -18.77 -23.94 24.95
CA ASP A 397 -19.62 -24.38 26.08
C ASP A 397 -18.84 -24.41 27.42
N ILE A 398 -18.11 -23.32 27.71
CA ILE A 398 -17.32 -23.22 28.93
C ILE A 398 -18.25 -22.78 30.07
N SER A 399 -18.28 -23.58 31.14
CA SER A 399 -19.10 -23.28 32.31
C SER A 399 -18.65 -22.02 33.05
N ALA A 400 -19.58 -21.15 33.43
CA ALA A 400 -19.28 -19.83 34.00
C ALA A 400 -18.47 -19.89 35.31
N ASP A 401 -18.63 -20.95 36.10
CA ASP A 401 -17.87 -21.16 37.34
C ASP A 401 -16.37 -21.44 37.11
N ARG A 402 -15.99 -21.70 35.86
CA ARG A 402 -14.59 -21.93 35.44
C ARG A 402 -14.02 -20.74 34.66
N VAL A 403 -14.74 -19.62 34.59
CA VAL A 403 -14.33 -18.43 33.84
C VAL A 403 -14.00 -17.29 34.79
N HIS A 404 -12.79 -16.77 34.67
CA HIS A 404 -12.29 -15.60 35.38
C HIS A 404 -11.87 -14.54 34.35
N ILE A 405 -12.30 -13.30 34.54
CA ILE A 405 -11.92 -12.18 33.66
C ILE A 405 -11.07 -11.20 34.48
N PHE A 406 -9.90 -10.85 33.99
CA PHE A 406 -9.03 -9.88 34.64
C PHE A 406 -8.72 -8.70 33.71
N ARG A 407 -8.58 -7.52 34.33
CA ARG A 407 -8.41 -6.28 33.60
C ARG A 407 -6.97 -6.02 33.25
N THR A 408 -6.70 -5.70 31.97
CA THR A 408 -5.38 -5.30 31.46
C THR A 408 -5.33 -3.83 31.01
N ASP A 409 -6.46 -3.11 30.98
CA ASP A 409 -6.56 -1.70 30.64
C ASP A 409 -5.87 -0.76 31.64
N THR A 410 -5.58 -1.25 32.84
CA THR A 410 -4.85 -0.52 33.89
C THR A 410 -3.33 -0.61 33.74
N ILE A 411 -2.84 -1.45 32.85
CA ILE A 411 -1.40 -1.61 32.62
C ILE A 411 -0.88 -0.38 31.87
N SER A 412 0.12 0.28 32.47
CA SER A 412 0.89 1.34 31.82
C SER A 412 2.37 1.09 32.00
N VAL A 413 3.14 1.27 30.93
CA VAL A 413 4.59 1.11 30.94
C VAL A 413 5.28 2.43 30.64
N THR A 414 6.41 2.68 31.30
CA THR A 414 7.28 3.80 30.98
C THR A 414 8.24 3.37 29.88
N LEU A 415 8.25 4.07 28.76
CA LEU A 415 9.19 3.84 27.68
C LEU A 415 10.52 4.54 27.94
N ASN A 416 11.63 3.90 27.65
CA ASN A 416 12.96 4.46 27.73
C ASN A 416 13.15 5.50 26.62
N GLN A 417 13.10 6.80 26.97
CA GLN A 417 13.08 7.92 26.03
C GLN A 417 14.37 8.04 25.18
N GLU A 418 15.49 7.52 25.65
CA GLU A 418 16.78 7.63 24.95
C GLU A 418 16.82 6.85 23.62
N ASN A 419 16.07 5.77 23.51
CA ASN A 419 16.03 4.93 22.29
C ASN A 419 14.79 5.18 21.42
N ALA A 420 13.74 5.75 21.95
CA ALA A 420 12.50 6.04 21.20
C ALA A 420 12.68 7.13 20.11
N GLY A 421 13.74 7.92 20.19
CA GLY A 421 14.06 8.99 19.23
C GLY A 421 14.85 8.54 17.98
N ALA A 422 15.36 7.30 17.95
CA ALA A 422 16.27 6.85 16.90
C ALA A 422 15.59 6.25 15.67
N VAL A 423 14.30 5.93 15.73
CA VAL A 423 13.53 5.55 14.54
C VAL A 423 13.18 6.83 13.78
N LYS A 424 14.11 7.29 12.96
CA LYS A 424 13.77 8.19 11.85
C LYS A 424 12.78 7.41 10.97
N THR A 425 11.50 7.62 11.24
CA THR A 425 10.49 7.38 10.23
C THR A 425 10.91 8.18 9.01
N SER A 426 11.15 7.49 7.90
CA SER A 426 11.19 8.08 6.56
C SER A 426 9.78 8.56 6.14
N GLY A 427 8.96 8.93 7.10
CA GLY A 427 7.72 9.64 7.00
C GLY A 427 7.97 11.04 7.56
N GLN A 428 7.91 12.02 6.69
CA GLN A 428 8.07 13.44 6.93
C GLN A 428 7.59 13.83 8.33
N GLN A 429 8.54 14.23 9.17
CA GLN A 429 8.22 15.06 10.33
C GLN A 429 7.43 16.25 9.81
N ASN A 430 6.17 16.37 10.21
CA ASN A 430 5.47 17.63 10.21
C ASN A 430 6.20 18.55 11.18
N LYS A 431 7.31 19.13 10.74
CA LYS A 431 7.74 20.41 11.25
C LYS A 431 6.57 21.35 10.96
N SER A 432 6.06 22.00 11.99
CA SER A 432 5.25 23.19 11.84
C SER A 432 5.93 24.07 10.80
N ILE A 433 5.38 24.10 9.60
CA ILE A 433 5.83 24.99 8.54
C ILE A 433 5.31 26.36 8.95
N THR A 434 6.08 27.06 9.77
CA THR A 434 6.21 28.49 9.56
C THR A 434 6.69 28.61 8.11
N PRO A 435 6.11 29.47 7.29
CA PRO A 435 6.54 29.65 5.93
C PRO A 435 7.88 30.41 5.91
N GLU A 436 8.95 29.76 6.34
CA GLU A 436 10.27 30.13 5.89
C GLU A 436 10.34 29.71 4.42
N LYS A 437 10.39 30.73 3.56
CA LYS A 437 10.76 30.65 2.17
C LYS A 437 12.04 29.81 2.06
N GLN A 438 11.93 28.49 1.85
CA GLN A 438 12.93 27.80 1.06
C GLN A 438 12.84 28.43 -0.33
N SER A 439 13.75 29.33 -0.63
CA SER A 439 13.96 29.83 -1.98
C SER A 439 14.39 28.61 -2.80
N GLU A 440 13.41 27.98 -3.48
CA GLU A 440 13.74 27.01 -4.54
C GLU A 440 14.65 27.80 -5.50
N ARG A 441 15.90 27.34 -5.64
CA ARG A 441 16.87 28.01 -6.52
C ARG A 441 16.37 27.90 -7.95
N GLU A 442 16.36 29.00 -8.63
CA GLU A 442 16.05 29.04 -10.05
C GLU A 442 17.01 28.10 -10.80
N LYS A 443 16.44 27.26 -11.67
CA LYS A 443 17.18 26.31 -12.51
C LYS A 443 16.97 26.63 -13.97
N VAL A 444 18.03 26.84 -14.73
CA VAL A 444 17.98 26.94 -16.19
C VAL A 444 17.74 25.55 -16.78
N ILE A 445 16.72 25.41 -17.61
CA ILE A 445 16.30 24.14 -18.24
C ILE A 445 16.43 24.14 -19.76
N GLY A 446 16.77 25.25 -20.37
CA GLY A 446 17.05 25.39 -21.80
C GLY A 446 17.61 26.76 -22.14
N VAL A 447 18.46 26.81 -23.16
CA VAL A 447 19.07 28.05 -23.68
C VAL A 447 19.07 27.98 -25.21
N SER A 448 18.73 29.08 -25.89
CA SER A 448 18.81 29.16 -27.35
C SER A 448 20.26 29.14 -27.83
N GLU A 449 20.49 28.76 -29.09
CA GLU A 449 21.82 28.55 -29.65
C GLU A 449 22.67 29.84 -29.59
N ASN A 450 22.05 31.00 -29.80
CA ASN A 450 22.74 32.29 -29.71
C ASN A 450 22.80 32.88 -28.28
N GLY A 451 22.28 32.17 -27.29
CA GLY A 451 22.21 32.59 -25.90
C GLY A 451 21.25 33.72 -25.57
N ARG A 452 20.47 34.19 -26.54
CA ARG A 452 19.51 35.31 -26.39
C ARG A 452 18.33 34.95 -25.48
N TRP A 453 17.92 33.69 -25.51
CA TRP A 453 16.73 33.23 -24.79
C TRP A 453 17.10 32.12 -23.81
N ARG A 454 16.52 32.18 -22.61
CA ARG A 454 16.68 31.14 -21.56
C ARG A 454 15.33 30.77 -21.01
N VAL A 455 15.17 29.50 -20.74
CA VAL A 455 14.00 28.99 -19.98
C VAL A 455 14.48 28.58 -18.60
N CYS A 456 13.88 29.17 -17.60
CA CYS A 456 14.18 28.93 -16.19
C CYS A 456 12.97 28.35 -15.48
N THR A 457 13.18 27.52 -14.44
CA THR A 457 12.12 27.03 -13.58
C THR A 457 12.47 27.25 -12.10
N CYS A 458 11.44 27.63 -11.34
CA CYS A 458 11.46 27.71 -9.89
C CYS A 458 10.25 26.93 -9.37
N GLY A 459 10.46 25.66 -8.99
CA GLY A 459 9.34 24.75 -8.74
C GLY A 459 8.42 24.62 -9.96
N ASN A 460 7.14 24.91 -9.78
CA ASN A 460 6.12 24.82 -10.83
C ASN A 460 6.01 26.07 -11.73
N ILE A 461 6.83 27.08 -11.49
CA ILE A 461 6.86 28.31 -12.29
C ILE A 461 7.90 28.14 -13.39
N VAL A 462 7.51 28.37 -14.63
CA VAL A 462 8.38 28.36 -15.81
C VAL A 462 8.43 29.76 -16.40
N GLN A 463 9.63 30.24 -16.66
CA GLN A 463 9.87 31.57 -17.20
C GLN A 463 10.76 31.51 -18.43
N LEU A 464 10.35 32.17 -19.50
CA LEU A 464 11.21 32.50 -20.62
C LEU A 464 11.80 33.89 -20.36
N LYS A 465 13.10 34.01 -20.41
CA LYS A 465 13.85 35.24 -20.18
C LYS A 465 14.72 35.60 -21.40
N ASP A 466 14.99 36.89 -21.57
CA ASP A 466 15.98 37.38 -22.51
C ASP A 466 17.41 37.34 -21.92
N ASP A 467 18.39 37.77 -22.70
CA ASP A 467 19.81 37.89 -22.31
C ASP A 467 20.07 38.94 -21.21
N LYS A 468 19.09 39.80 -20.92
CA LYS A 468 19.13 40.80 -19.84
C LYS A 468 18.41 40.32 -18.57
N GLU A 469 18.01 39.04 -18.48
CA GLU A 469 17.24 38.45 -17.39
C GLU A 469 15.81 38.99 -17.28
N THR A 470 15.29 39.71 -18.32
CA THR A 470 13.91 40.17 -18.34
C THR A 470 12.98 38.99 -18.57
N VAL A 471 11.96 38.83 -17.73
CA VAL A 471 10.92 37.81 -17.91
C VAL A 471 9.99 38.22 -19.04
N ILE A 472 10.08 37.51 -20.15
CA ILE A 472 9.24 37.74 -21.33
C ILE A 472 7.90 37.02 -21.22
N LEU A 473 7.94 35.79 -20.68
CA LEU A 473 6.75 34.97 -20.50
C LEU A 473 6.88 34.16 -19.24
N SER A 474 5.81 34.07 -18.44
CA SER A 474 5.77 33.27 -17.21
C SER A 474 4.48 32.47 -17.13
N ARG A 475 4.58 31.21 -16.75
CA ARG A 475 3.42 30.32 -16.56
C ARG A 475 3.63 29.40 -15.36
N ILE A 476 2.53 29.01 -14.72
CA ILE A 476 2.51 28.03 -13.64
C ILE A 476 1.83 26.77 -14.17
N PHE A 477 2.46 25.63 -13.94
CA PHE A 477 1.96 24.32 -14.33
C PHE A 477 1.60 23.47 -13.09
N SER A 478 0.85 22.40 -13.28
CA SER A 478 0.53 21.43 -12.22
C SER A 478 1.76 20.68 -11.71
N HIS A 479 2.74 20.50 -12.59
CA HIS A 479 4.00 19.77 -12.32
C HIS A 479 5.21 20.56 -12.77
N VAL A 480 6.40 20.12 -12.33
CA VAL A 480 7.67 20.78 -12.64
C VAL A 480 8.05 20.52 -14.09
N MET A 481 8.40 21.59 -14.80
CA MET A 481 9.00 21.52 -16.14
C MET A 481 10.46 21.09 -16.02
N ASN A 482 10.90 20.13 -16.82
CA ASN A 482 12.22 19.52 -16.67
C ASN A 482 13.19 19.88 -17.78
N GLY A 483 12.71 20.36 -18.90
CA GLY A 483 13.55 20.72 -20.05
C GLY A 483 12.88 21.71 -20.97
N ALA A 484 13.70 22.44 -21.72
CA ALA A 484 13.24 23.27 -22.83
C ALA A 484 14.20 23.10 -24.00
N VAL A 485 13.64 23.06 -25.21
CA VAL A 485 14.38 22.87 -26.46
C VAL A 485 14.05 24.00 -27.39
N PHE A 486 15.05 24.76 -27.74
CA PHE A 486 14.98 25.76 -28.81
C PHE A 486 15.32 25.08 -30.13
N VAL A 487 14.43 25.18 -31.10
CA VAL A 487 14.68 24.75 -32.49
C VAL A 487 15.51 25.80 -33.22
N ASP A 488 15.13 27.03 -32.96
CA ASP A 488 15.79 28.26 -33.42
C ASP A 488 15.45 29.40 -32.44
N ASP A 489 15.74 30.64 -32.82
CA ASP A 489 15.45 31.80 -31.99
C ASP A 489 13.96 32.19 -31.94
N GLN A 490 13.11 31.51 -32.66
CA GLN A 490 11.68 31.80 -32.78
C GLN A 490 10.76 30.67 -32.31
N ILE A 491 11.32 29.47 -32.10
CA ILE A 491 10.56 28.25 -31.77
C ILE A 491 11.18 27.56 -30.55
N CYS A 492 10.35 27.30 -29.55
CA CYS A 492 10.74 26.61 -28.34
C CYS A 492 9.69 25.57 -27.91
N PHE A 493 10.14 24.43 -27.43
CA PHE A 493 9.32 23.41 -26.79
C PHE A 493 9.68 23.31 -25.31
N TRP A 494 8.69 23.41 -24.44
CA TRP A 494 8.84 23.09 -23.03
C TRP A 494 8.45 21.64 -22.80
N VAL A 495 9.27 20.89 -22.06
CA VAL A 495 9.10 19.46 -21.86
C VAL A 495 8.90 19.14 -20.39
N MET A 496 7.78 18.53 -20.07
CA MET A 496 7.45 17.98 -18.76
C MET A 496 7.73 16.47 -18.79
N ARG A 497 8.45 15.96 -17.77
CA ARG A 497 8.78 14.54 -17.60
C ARG A 497 8.09 13.98 -16.36
N GLY A 498 7.92 12.68 -16.29
CA GLY A 498 7.34 11.99 -15.15
C GLY A 498 5.98 11.38 -15.47
N ILE A 499 5.16 11.18 -14.43
CA ILE A 499 3.82 10.59 -14.57
C ILE A 499 2.93 11.46 -15.47
N ASP A 500 3.02 12.79 -15.35
CA ASP A 500 2.28 13.76 -16.16
C ASP A 500 3.17 14.37 -17.24
N LYS A 501 3.46 13.60 -18.24
CA LYS A 501 4.26 14.06 -19.40
C LYS A 501 3.49 15.05 -20.24
N GLY A 502 4.21 15.95 -20.90
CA GLY A 502 3.64 16.89 -21.87
C GLY A 502 4.75 17.61 -22.61
N VAL A 503 4.46 18.00 -23.83
CA VAL A 503 5.31 18.89 -24.64
C VAL A 503 4.48 20.09 -25.01
N PHE A 504 5.00 21.28 -24.71
CA PHE A 504 4.29 22.55 -24.89
C PHE A 504 5.01 23.37 -25.94
N PHE A 505 4.27 23.93 -26.83
CA PHE A 505 4.78 24.65 -27.99
C PHE A 505 4.69 26.17 -27.80
N LEU A 506 5.81 26.83 -28.05
CA LEU A 506 5.96 28.27 -28.02
C LEU A 506 6.59 28.73 -29.34
N ARG A 507 6.12 29.86 -29.83
CA ARG A 507 6.62 30.48 -31.05
C ARG A 507 6.60 32.00 -30.94
N GLN A 508 7.54 32.67 -31.61
CA GLN A 508 7.45 34.09 -31.85
C GLN A 508 6.46 34.39 -32.99
N ILE A 509 5.47 35.25 -32.71
CA ILE A 509 4.51 35.77 -33.66
C ILE A 509 4.63 37.28 -33.59
N ASP A 510 4.91 37.91 -34.72
CA ASP A 510 5.13 39.36 -34.82
C ASP A 510 6.20 39.90 -33.83
N GLY A 511 7.21 39.11 -33.56
CA GLY A 511 8.30 39.45 -32.65
C GLY A 511 8.04 39.19 -31.15
N GLU A 512 6.85 38.77 -30.78
CA GLU A 512 6.47 38.46 -29.41
C GLU A 512 6.34 36.94 -29.18
N TRP A 513 6.89 36.43 -28.03
CA TRP A 513 6.76 35.03 -27.67
C TRP A 513 5.31 34.71 -27.26
N THR A 514 4.73 33.78 -27.96
CA THR A 514 3.35 33.30 -27.75
C THR A 514 3.38 31.83 -27.32
N TYR A 515 2.69 31.51 -26.21
CA TYR A 515 2.42 30.15 -25.78
C TYR A 515 1.23 29.61 -26.59
N LEU A 516 1.44 28.53 -27.33
CA LEU A 516 0.44 27.96 -28.24
C LEU A 516 -0.27 26.72 -27.66
N GLY A 517 0.22 26.19 -26.54
CA GLY A 517 -0.43 25.09 -25.80
C GLY A 517 0.31 23.77 -25.84
N GLU A 518 -0.34 22.75 -25.27
CA GLU A 518 0.17 21.37 -25.25
C GLU A 518 -0.02 20.70 -26.61
N LEU A 519 1.00 19.99 -27.09
CA LEU A 519 0.88 19.17 -28.30
C LEU A 519 -0.04 17.97 -28.04
N GLU A 520 -1.06 17.83 -28.88
CA GLU A 520 -2.09 16.81 -28.72
C GLU A 520 -1.56 15.40 -28.92
N GLY A 521 -2.02 14.47 -28.06
CA GLY A 521 -1.81 13.04 -28.22
C GLY A 521 -0.42 12.53 -27.87
N ILE A 522 0.41 13.33 -27.21
CA ILE A 522 1.62 12.79 -26.55
C ILE A 522 1.16 12.07 -25.31
N PRO A 523 1.44 10.74 -25.15
CA PRO A 523 0.79 9.95 -24.13
C PRO A 523 1.18 10.36 -22.72
N ASN A 524 0.15 10.50 -21.86
CA ASN A 524 0.29 10.83 -20.43
C ASN A 524 0.49 9.60 -19.53
N GLN A 525 0.41 8.37 -20.05
CA GLN A 525 0.39 7.17 -19.22
C GLN A 525 1.76 6.51 -19.03
N GLY A 526 2.10 6.40 -17.82
CA GLY A 526 2.74 5.50 -16.84
C GLY A 526 3.95 4.77 -17.27
N VAL A 527 4.49 4.33 -18.22
CA VAL A 527 5.65 3.39 -18.27
C VAL A 527 6.86 3.88 -19.08
N ILE A 528 6.81 5.05 -19.73
CA ILE A 528 7.82 5.34 -20.74
C ILE A 528 8.54 6.66 -20.47
N THR A 529 9.33 6.67 -19.41
CA THR A 529 10.27 7.76 -19.10
C THR A 529 11.44 7.88 -20.09
N LYS A 530 11.64 6.91 -20.95
CA LYS A 530 12.83 6.85 -21.82
C LYS A 530 12.59 7.21 -23.29
N LEU A 531 11.38 7.54 -23.73
CA LEU A 531 11.07 7.61 -25.17
C LEU A 531 10.67 8.97 -25.73
N LEU A 532 10.55 10.03 -24.93
CA LEU A 532 10.53 11.41 -25.44
C LEU A 532 11.96 11.86 -25.77
N HIS A 533 12.70 11.05 -26.47
CA HIS A 533 14.11 11.30 -26.67
C HIS A 533 14.40 12.16 -27.90
N ARG A 534 13.38 12.40 -28.76
CA ARG A 534 13.75 12.83 -30.10
C ARG A 534 12.70 13.71 -30.73
N ILE A 535 13.02 14.97 -30.92
CA ILE A 535 12.32 15.89 -31.79
C ILE A 535 13.14 15.98 -33.07
N LEU A 536 12.56 15.67 -34.21
CA LEU A 536 13.13 15.91 -35.51
C LEU A 536 12.36 17.04 -36.19
N ILE A 537 13.06 17.99 -36.80
CA ILE A 537 12.44 18.99 -37.62
C ILE A 537 12.58 18.60 -39.08
N ASP A 538 11.44 18.44 -39.75
CA ASP A 538 11.35 18.01 -41.13
C ASP A 538 10.21 18.75 -41.86
N GLU A 539 10.51 19.41 -42.95
CA GLU A 539 9.55 20.13 -43.84
C GLU A 539 8.53 21.01 -43.08
N GLY A 540 8.99 21.83 -42.13
CA GLY A 540 8.13 22.75 -41.38
C GLY A 540 7.25 22.10 -40.31
N ARG A 541 7.59 20.87 -39.90
CA ARG A 541 6.95 20.15 -38.82
C ARG A 541 7.95 19.62 -37.79
N ALA A 542 7.53 19.54 -36.55
CA ALA A 542 8.25 18.80 -35.49
C ALA A 542 7.77 17.35 -35.45
N VAL A 543 8.68 16.40 -35.55
CA VAL A 543 8.38 14.96 -35.57
C VAL A 543 8.85 14.32 -34.29
N PHE A 544 7.91 13.70 -33.59
CA PHE A 544 8.17 12.97 -32.34
C PHE A 544 8.02 11.48 -32.58
N VAL A 545 9.06 10.74 -32.21
CA VAL A 545 9.05 9.28 -32.29
C VAL A 545 8.95 8.70 -30.89
N TYR A 546 7.90 7.97 -30.61
CA TYR A 546 7.72 7.29 -29.34
C TYR A 546 6.90 6.02 -29.50
N GLN A 547 7.26 4.98 -28.73
CA GLN A 547 6.70 3.64 -28.87
C GLN A 547 6.76 3.14 -30.32
N SER A 548 5.64 2.70 -30.82
CA SER A 548 5.47 2.23 -32.20
C SER A 548 4.90 3.30 -33.14
N ARG A 549 4.87 4.57 -32.71
CA ARG A 549 4.25 5.66 -33.47
C ARG A 549 5.20 6.82 -33.72
N VAL A 550 4.99 7.47 -34.89
CA VAL A 550 5.63 8.71 -35.28
C VAL A 550 4.54 9.77 -35.46
N ARG A 551 4.66 10.87 -34.76
CA ARG A 551 3.72 12.00 -34.87
C ARG A 551 4.44 13.25 -35.33
N GLY A 552 3.87 13.91 -36.34
CA GLY A 552 4.34 15.19 -36.84
C GLY A 552 3.37 16.31 -36.45
N TYR A 553 3.93 17.40 -35.96
CA TYR A 553 3.19 18.60 -35.57
C TYR A 553 3.64 19.81 -36.38
N SER A 554 2.69 20.60 -36.85
CA SER A 554 2.97 21.83 -37.60
C SER A 554 3.74 22.81 -36.72
N LEU A 555 4.82 23.37 -37.25
CA LEU A 555 5.59 24.44 -36.61
C LEU A 555 4.88 25.82 -36.69
N LEU A 556 3.75 25.90 -37.37
CA LEU A 556 2.95 27.14 -37.43
C LEU A 556 2.08 27.31 -36.19
N ASP A 557 1.39 26.26 -35.77
CA ASP A 557 0.35 26.32 -34.74
C ASP A 557 0.35 25.15 -33.78
N GLY A 558 1.28 24.19 -33.92
CA GLY A 558 1.36 22.99 -33.07
C GLY A 558 0.29 21.93 -33.39
N ALA A 559 -0.47 22.05 -34.48
CA ALA A 559 -1.48 21.08 -34.83
C ALA A 559 -0.86 19.71 -35.22
N LEU A 560 -1.51 18.62 -34.83
CA LEU A 560 -1.12 17.27 -35.23
C LEU A 560 -1.41 17.09 -36.73
N VAL A 561 -0.36 16.95 -37.55
CA VAL A 561 -0.49 16.81 -39.02
C VAL A 561 -0.22 15.39 -39.50
N SER A 562 0.45 14.56 -38.72
CA SER A 562 0.66 13.13 -39.04
C SER A 562 0.73 12.25 -37.80
N ASN A 563 0.18 11.02 -37.91
CA ASN A 563 0.21 10.02 -36.85
C ASN A 563 0.25 8.63 -37.49
N MET A 564 1.43 8.03 -37.56
CA MET A 564 1.67 6.79 -38.27
C MET A 564 2.38 5.74 -37.40
N ALA A 565 2.12 4.45 -37.68
CA ALA A 565 2.93 3.39 -37.10
C ALA A 565 4.38 3.48 -37.59
N VAL A 566 5.35 3.19 -36.73
CA VAL A 566 6.80 3.26 -37.07
C VAL A 566 7.13 2.49 -38.35
N ARG A 567 6.53 1.32 -38.56
CA ARG A 567 6.73 0.49 -39.75
C ARG A 567 6.28 1.14 -41.06
N HIS A 568 5.38 2.11 -41.02
CA HIS A 568 4.79 2.77 -42.19
C HIS A 568 5.17 4.25 -42.30
N ALA A 569 5.89 4.80 -41.33
CA ALA A 569 6.23 6.20 -41.33
C ALA A 569 7.34 6.51 -42.35
N PRO A 570 7.20 7.56 -43.20
CA PRO A 570 8.27 8.01 -44.07
C PRO A 570 9.54 8.36 -43.29
N GLU A 571 9.39 8.81 -42.07
CA GLU A 571 10.46 9.18 -41.12
C GLU A 571 11.26 7.96 -40.62
N ARG A 572 10.84 6.72 -40.91
CA ARG A 572 11.58 5.51 -40.56
C ARG A 572 13.04 5.53 -41.03
N ARG A 573 13.32 6.14 -42.17
CA ARG A 573 14.68 6.33 -42.68
C ARG A 573 15.58 7.11 -41.72
N TYR A 574 15.01 7.95 -40.86
CA TYR A 574 15.71 8.77 -39.87
C TYR A 574 15.97 8.02 -38.55
N MET A 575 15.49 6.79 -38.41
CA MET A 575 15.67 5.97 -37.20
C MET A 575 16.99 5.19 -37.17
N GLY A 576 17.85 5.35 -38.20
CA GLY A 576 19.18 4.75 -38.27
C GLY A 576 20.29 5.64 -37.65
N ARG A 577 21.58 5.30 -37.96
CA ARG A 577 22.76 6.04 -37.45
C ARG A 577 22.73 7.54 -37.76
N ASP A 578 22.31 7.91 -38.97
CA ASP A 578 22.22 9.31 -39.38
C ASP A 578 21.21 10.11 -38.54
N PHE A 579 20.16 9.47 -38.12
CA PHE A 579 19.16 10.07 -37.23
C PHE A 579 19.78 10.43 -35.87
N THR A 580 20.57 9.55 -35.30
CA THR A 580 21.22 9.78 -34.02
C THR A 580 22.24 10.94 -34.11
N GLN A 581 22.97 11.08 -35.21
CA GLN A 581 23.93 12.18 -35.39
C GLN A 581 23.25 13.54 -35.60
N LYS A 582 22.21 13.60 -36.45
CA LYS A 582 21.39 14.82 -36.64
C LYS A 582 20.72 15.25 -35.36
N PHE A 583 20.27 14.29 -34.59
CA PHE A 583 19.63 14.49 -33.31
C PHE A 583 20.58 15.06 -32.24
N GLN A 584 21.80 14.52 -32.14
CA GLN A 584 22.84 15.02 -31.22
C GLN A 584 23.29 16.46 -31.55
N ARG A 585 23.12 16.92 -32.81
CA ARG A 585 23.40 18.33 -33.17
C ARG A 585 22.31 19.31 -32.70
N ILE A 586 21.06 18.85 -32.61
CA ILE A 586 19.94 19.65 -32.12
C ILE A 586 19.91 19.64 -30.58
N TYR A 587 20.33 18.56 -29.99
CA TYR A 587 20.34 18.33 -28.54
C TYR A 587 21.78 18.39 -27.99
N LYS A 588 22.31 19.60 -27.78
CA LYS A 588 23.50 19.83 -26.96
C LYS A 588 23.12 19.92 -25.46
N GLY A 589 22.35 19.01 -24.96
CA GLY A 589 21.99 18.98 -23.56
C GLY A 589 21.44 17.59 -23.21
N ASP A 590 21.94 17.05 -22.12
CA ASP A 590 21.60 15.73 -21.61
C ASP A 590 20.09 15.59 -21.39
N PHE A 591 19.43 14.96 -22.34
CA PHE A 591 18.15 14.31 -22.11
C PHE A 591 18.43 12.85 -21.74
N TYR A 592 18.65 12.60 -20.47
CA TYR A 592 18.71 11.26 -19.90
C TYR A 592 17.36 10.83 -19.36
#